data_f639a0fe7761f508273f9b1467294b5e
#
_entry.id   f639a0fe7761f508273f9b1467294b5e
#
_cell.length_a   1.000
_cell.length_b   1.000
_cell.length_c   1.000
_cell.angle_alpha   90.00
_cell.angle_beta   90.00
_cell.angle_gamma   90.00
#
_symmetry.space_group_name_H-M   'P 1'
#
loop_
_entity.id
_entity.type
_entity.pdbx_description
1 polymer ?
#
loop_
_entity_poly.entity_id
_entity_poly.type
_entity_poly.pdbx_seq_one_letter_code
_entity_poly.pdbx_strand_id
1 'polypeptide(L)'
;MQPEIQSAIIEENEMDFIKLLTVISTSVIVVISLWFIFSDSLITYGPESMVLEQEKKFENLVQYDDVDYLSGKGVSVCIVDSGIEDSHPDLEGINLEGWTDFIGNEPNPYDDNGHGTMMAGILVADGELTGVSRDVDLYIAKALSENGTGSDTVVAQAIEWCINQNVNIISLSLGGAANAASIIFGDAVENAVDDAYDAGIVVVAAAGNDGQNDDGDVASPGTVDTVICVGGVDSDGNIWEGSSIGDNNGRILPLPVLLPRNDPDRKPEVVAPGDDVPVIMVGDSWGLSSGTSAATVYVTGAVALMFENNPNLMDGGTDMLDDLKDWIASTSKMKNGQESHDNHYGYGLIQFDALIQAAG
;
A
#
# COMPACT_ATOMS: atom_id res chain seq x y z
N MET A 1 38.49 -10.28 80.45
CA MET A 1 39.25 -9.99 79.20
C MET A 1 38.80 -10.83 77.99
N GLN A 2 38.09 -11.97 78.18
CA GLN A 2 37.56 -12.77 77.04
C GLN A 2 36.18 -12.32 76.39
N PRO A 3 35.22 -11.77 77.15
CA PRO A 3 33.93 -11.40 76.52
C PRO A 3 33.98 -10.13 75.64
N GLU A 4 34.82 -9.17 75.95
CA GLU A 4 34.96 -7.93 75.17
C GLU A 4 35.63 -8.15 73.80
N ILE A 5 36.58 -9.10 73.70
CA ILE A 5 37.22 -9.44 72.45
C ILE A 5 36.24 -10.18 71.55
N GLN A 6 35.33 -11.01 72.07
CA GLN A 6 34.36 -11.75 71.34
C GLN A 6 33.19 -10.87 70.79
N SER A 7 32.79 -9.84 71.57
CA SER A 7 31.85 -8.84 71.14
C SER A 7 32.39 -7.95 70.02
N ALA A 8 33.64 -7.52 70.09
CA ALA A 8 34.33 -6.71 69.10
C ALA A 8 34.47 -7.47 67.75
N ILE A 9 34.78 -8.77 67.79
CA ILE A 9 34.86 -9.61 66.59
C ILE A 9 33.48 -9.82 65.95
N ILE A 10 32.39 -9.94 66.72
CA ILE A 10 31.03 -10.05 66.21
C ILE A 10 30.56 -8.75 65.55
N GLU A 11 30.85 -7.58 66.19
CA GLU A 11 30.56 -6.26 65.63
C GLU A 11 31.30 -6.00 64.30
N GLU A 12 32.59 -6.40 64.25
CA GLU A 12 33.41 -6.24 63.03
C GLU A 12 32.85 -7.14 61.85
N ASN A 13 32.49 -8.37 62.15
CA ASN A 13 31.90 -9.27 61.18
C ASN A 13 30.47 -8.81 60.70
N GLU A 14 29.65 -8.27 61.58
CA GLU A 14 28.35 -7.69 61.23
C GLU A 14 28.54 -6.43 60.36
N MET A 15 29.52 -5.59 60.65
CA MET A 15 29.80 -4.39 59.87
C MET A 15 30.34 -4.73 58.49
N ASP A 16 31.16 -5.75 58.34
CA ASP A 16 31.64 -6.23 57.05
C ASP A 16 30.56 -6.91 56.23
N PHE A 17 29.62 -7.63 56.85
CA PHE A 17 28.43 -8.18 56.22
C PHE A 17 27.49 -7.08 55.69
N ILE A 18 27.26 -6.03 56.48
CA ILE A 18 26.47 -4.86 56.07
C ILE A 18 27.14 -4.14 54.89
N LYS A 19 28.47 -3.94 54.92
CA LYS A 19 29.22 -3.36 53.81
C LYS A 19 29.05 -4.19 52.51
N LEU A 20 29.19 -5.53 52.64
CA LEU A 20 29.00 -6.44 51.50
C LEU A 20 27.60 -6.36 50.92
N LEU A 21 26.55 -6.36 51.76
CA LEU A 21 25.18 -6.20 51.34
C LEU A 21 24.93 -4.84 50.64
N THR A 22 25.54 -3.79 51.19
CA THR A 22 25.41 -2.44 50.57
C THR A 22 26.06 -2.40 49.18
N VAL A 23 27.26 -2.98 49.03
CA VAL A 23 27.93 -3.07 47.73
C VAL A 23 27.11 -3.88 46.73
N ILE A 24 26.58 -5.04 47.14
CA ILE A 24 25.74 -5.87 46.29
C ILE A 24 24.47 -5.12 45.85
N SER A 25 23.76 -4.49 46.80
CA SER A 25 22.52 -3.76 46.50
C SER A 25 22.77 -2.55 45.57
N THR A 26 23.86 -1.84 45.81
CA THR A 26 24.26 -0.69 44.97
C THR A 26 24.62 -1.18 43.57
N SER A 27 25.34 -2.28 43.44
CA SER A 27 25.67 -2.87 42.12
C SER A 27 24.43 -3.32 41.35
N VAL A 28 23.46 -3.95 42.03
CA VAL A 28 22.19 -4.37 41.42
C VAL A 28 21.40 -3.15 40.96
N ILE A 29 21.32 -2.09 41.77
CA ILE A 29 20.64 -0.84 41.38
C ILE A 29 21.32 -0.21 40.15
N VAL A 30 22.65 -0.17 40.11
CA VAL A 30 23.43 0.36 38.98
C VAL A 30 23.14 -0.48 37.71
N VAL A 31 23.18 -1.80 37.81
CA VAL A 31 22.87 -2.68 36.66
C VAL A 31 21.44 -2.51 36.16
N ILE A 32 20.46 -2.43 37.07
CA ILE A 32 19.07 -2.16 36.72
C ILE A 32 18.93 -0.77 36.10
N SER A 33 19.57 0.25 36.64
CA SER A 33 19.54 1.60 36.08
C SER A 33 20.17 1.67 34.67
N LEU A 34 21.31 1.00 34.49
CA LEU A 34 21.95 0.87 33.17
C LEU A 34 21.06 0.08 32.21
N TRP A 35 20.40 -0.97 32.68
CA TRP A 35 19.42 -1.69 31.88
C TRP A 35 18.30 -0.75 31.40
N PHE A 36 17.69 0.04 32.28
CA PHE A 36 16.63 1.00 31.88
C PHE A 36 17.14 2.13 30.97
N ILE A 37 18.41 2.57 31.14
CA ILE A 37 19.01 3.62 30.30
C ILE A 37 19.37 3.09 28.90
N PHE A 38 19.78 1.84 28.79
CA PHE A 38 20.26 1.26 27.54
C PHE A 38 19.32 0.23 26.95
N SER A 39 18.20 -0.11 27.60
CA SER A 39 17.22 -1.06 27.04
C SER A 39 16.63 -0.57 25.73
N ASP A 40 16.34 0.73 25.62
CA ASP A 40 15.82 1.33 24.39
C ASP A 40 16.85 1.30 23.23
N SER A 41 18.16 1.32 23.57
CA SER A 41 19.22 1.19 22.56
C SER A 41 19.65 -0.26 22.28
N LEU A 42 19.12 -1.24 23.03
CA LEU A 42 19.34 -2.68 22.82
C LEU A 42 18.12 -3.37 22.18
N ILE A 43 16.97 -2.71 22.16
CA ILE A 43 15.81 -3.12 21.38
C ILE A 43 16.11 -2.64 19.95
N THR A 44 16.36 -3.56 19.03
CA THR A 44 16.41 -3.27 17.61
C THR A 44 15.02 -2.78 17.21
N TYR A 45 14.90 -1.46 17.04
CA TYR A 45 13.70 -0.83 16.53
C TYR A 45 13.74 -1.06 15.02
N GLY A 46 12.78 -1.79 14.48
CA GLY A 46 12.72 -2.11 13.07
C GLY A 46 11.82 -3.33 12.80
N PRO A 47 11.54 -3.63 11.53
CA PRO A 47 10.71 -4.75 11.14
C PRO A 47 11.35 -6.10 11.50
N GLU A 48 10.52 -7.11 11.70
CA GLU A 48 10.97 -8.49 11.85
C GLU A 48 11.66 -8.96 10.54
N SER A 49 12.65 -9.84 10.67
CA SER A 49 13.38 -10.37 9.51
C SER A 49 12.49 -11.00 8.45
N MET A 50 11.34 -11.55 8.84
CA MET A 50 10.36 -12.13 7.94
C MET A 50 9.73 -11.05 7.04
N VAL A 51 9.49 -9.85 7.54
CA VAL A 51 8.94 -8.73 6.76
C VAL A 51 9.94 -8.31 5.68
N LEU A 52 11.22 -8.15 6.04
CA LEU A 52 12.29 -7.81 5.09
C LEU A 52 12.55 -8.92 4.05
N GLU A 53 12.47 -10.20 4.46
CA GLU A 53 12.58 -11.31 3.52
C GLU A 53 11.42 -11.32 2.51
N GLN A 54 10.22 -10.95 2.95
CA GLN A 54 9.04 -10.89 2.10
C GLN A 54 9.13 -9.72 1.13
N GLU A 55 9.59 -8.54 1.59
CA GLU A 55 9.87 -7.39 0.72
C GLU A 55 10.80 -7.79 -0.44
N LYS A 56 11.93 -8.41 -0.11
CA LYS A 56 12.90 -8.83 -1.13
C LYS A 56 12.34 -9.86 -2.13
N LYS A 57 11.43 -10.74 -1.71
CA LYS A 57 10.75 -11.65 -2.64
C LYS A 57 9.86 -10.89 -3.62
N PHE A 58 9.09 -9.90 -3.14
CA PHE A 58 8.22 -9.10 -4.00
C PHE A 58 9.01 -8.19 -4.94
N GLU A 59 10.09 -7.56 -4.50
CA GLU A 59 10.99 -6.81 -5.37
C GLU A 59 11.50 -7.66 -6.54
N ASN A 60 11.97 -8.86 -6.26
CA ASN A 60 12.40 -9.81 -7.30
C ASN A 60 11.23 -10.26 -8.19
N LEU A 61 10.04 -10.45 -7.62
CA LEU A 61 8.86 -10.94 -8.33
C LEU A 61 8.40 -9.97 -9.42
N VAL A 62 8.44 -8.66 -9.13
CA VAL A 62 8.02 -7.58 -10.03
C VAL A 62 9.18 -6.96 -10.83
N GLN A 63 10.41 -7.46 -10.65
CA GLN A 63 11.64 -6.93 -11.29
C GLN A 63 12.00 -5.50 -10.83
N TYR A 64 11.75 -5.16 -9.57
CA TYR A 64 12.05 -3.85 -9.03
C TYR A 64 13.56 -3.54 -9.03
N ASP A 65 14.41 -4.54 -8.72
CA ASP A 65 15.87 -4.39 -8.72
C ASP A 65 16.45 -3.92 -10.07
N ASP A 66 15.74 -4.18 -11.18
CA ASP A 66 16.19 -3.77 -12.53
C ASP A 66 15.91 -2.29 -12.82
N VAL A 67 15.05 -1.64 -12.00
CA VAL A 67 14.59 -0.25 -12.16
C VAL A 67 14.78 0.61 -10.90
N ASP A 68 15.52 0.15 -9.89
CA ASP A 68 15.74 0.80 -8.59
C ASP A 68 16.46 2.17 -8.68
N TYR A 69 16.99 2.49 -9.84
CA TYR A 69 17.57 3.81 -10.16
C TYR A 69 16.50 4.89 -10.41
N LEU A 70 15.24 4.50 -10.57
CA LEU A 70 14.07 5.38 -10.63
C LEU A 70 13.43 5.47 -9.24
N SER A 71 12.72 6.55 -8.98
CA SER A 71 12.11 6.84 -7.69
C SER A 71 10.72 7.47 -7.78
N GLY A 72 10.20 7.66 -9.00
CA GLY A 72 8.94 8.36 -9.27
C GLY A 72 9.08 9.89 -9.26
N LYS A 73 10.30 10.40 -9.31
CA LYS A 73 10.59 11.83 -9.20
C LYS A 73 9.94 12.66 -10.28
N GLY A 74 9.24 13.72 -9.86
CA GLY A 74 8.54 14.64 -10.76
C GLY A 74 7.18 14.11 -11.24
N VAL A 75 6.69 13.03 -10.63
CA VAL A 75 5.36 12.46 -10.87
C VAL A 75 4.49 12.70 -9.65
N SER A 76 3.27 13.18 -9.85
CA SER A 76 2.30 13.42 -8.78
C SER A 76 1.30 12.28 -8.66
N VAL A 77 1.14 11.76 -7.44
CA VAL A 77 0.23 10.66 -7.12
C VAL A 77 -0.73 11.06 -6.01
N CYS A 78 -2.02 10.85 -6.24
CA CYS A 78 -3.06 11.03 -5.23
C CYS A 78 -3.54 9.68 -4.72
N ILE A 79 -3.48 9.46 -3.39
CA ILE A 79 -4.09 8.31 -2.72
C ILE A 79 -5.41 8.76 -2.07
N VAL A 80 -6.51 8.12 -2.44
CA VAL A 80 -7.82 8.30 -1.82
C VAL A 80 -8.06 7.16 -0.86
N ASP A 81 -7.95 7.43 0.46
CA ASP A 81 -7.95 6.38 1.49
C ASP A 81 -8.37 6.91 2.87
N SER A 82 -7.95 6.25 3.94
CA SER A 82 -8.27 6.60 5.34
C SER A 82 -7.38 7.70 5.94
N GLY A 83 -6.37 8.18 5.23
CA GLY A 83 -5.43 9.20 5.69
C GLY A 83 -3.98 8.76 5.64
N ILE A 84 -3.13 9.41 6.43
CA ILE A 84 -1.70 9.07 6.58
C ILE A 84 -1.19 9.49 7.96
N GLU A 85 -0.41 8.63 8.62
CA GLU A 85 0.42 8.97 9.77
C GLU A 85 1.81 9.35 9.27
N ASP A 86 1.99 10.62 8.89
CA ASP A 86 3.22 11.14 8.28
C ASP A 86 4.42 11.21 9.26
N SER A 87 4.17 10.94 10.55
CA SER A 87 5.20 10.86 11.58
C SER A 87 5.93 9.51 11.65
N HIS A 88 5.49 8.49 10.89
CA HIS A 88 6.17 7.19 10.87
C HIS A 88 7.62 7.33 10.39
N PRO A 89 8.61 6.65 11.03
CA PRO A 89 10.04 6.78 10.68
C PRO A 89 10.35 6.56 9.20
N ASP A 90 9.69 5.60 8.54
CA ASP A 90 9.89 5.32 7.12
C ASP A 90 9.22 6.35 6.19
N LEU A 91 8.47 7.31 6.73
CA LEU A 91 7.88 8.43 6.00
C LEU A 91 8.61 9.75 6.28
N GLU A 92 9.75 9.73 7.00
CA GLU A 92 10.53 10.93 7.26
C GLU A 92 11.12 11.49 5.95
N GLY A 93 10.69 12.69 5.58
CA GLY A 93 11.21 13.38 4.40
C GLY A 93 10.45 13.11 3.09
N ILE A 94 9.31 12.41 3.13
CA ILE A 94 8.43 12.27 1.96
C ILE A 94 7.98 13.64 1.44
N ASN A 95 7.67 13.71 0.15
CA ASN A 95 7.17 14.91 -0.48
C ASN A 95 5.63 14.96 -0.45
N LEU A 96 5.04 15.24 0.74
CA LEU A 96 3.60 15.39 0.91
C LEU A 96 3.16 16.79 0.46
N GLU A 97 2.73 16.92 -0.80
CA GLU A 97 2.37 18.18 -1.45
C GLU A 97 0.93 18.62 -1.15
N GLY A 98 0.02 17.68 -0.84
CA GLY A 98 -1.37 17.99 -0.57
C GLY A 98 -2.06 17.06 0.42
N TRP A 99 -2.92 17.67 1.24
CA TRP A 99 -3.77 16.97 2.20
C TRP A 99 -5.19 17.52 2.17
N THR A 100 -6.17 16.65 2.21
CA THR A 100 -7.57 17.02 2.48
C THR A 100 -8.28 15.92 3.24
N ASP A 101 -9.21 16.32 4.12
CA ASP A 101 -10.02 15.41 4.91
C ASP A 101 -11.52 15.69 4.65
N PHE A 102 -12.18 14.76 3.97
CA PHE A 102 -13.60 14.80 3.67
C PHE A 102 -14.47 14.18 4.79
N ILE A 103 -13.84 13.61 5.83
CA ILE A 103 -14.54 12.96 6.95
C ILE A 103 -14.65 13.90 8.15
N GLY A 104 -13.52 14.40 8.66
CA GLY A 104 -13.43 15.21 9.86
C GLY A 104 -13.18 16.70 9.61
N ASN A 105 -12.75 17.09 8.40
CA ASN A 105 -12.24 18.42 8.05
C ASN A 105 -11.04 18.85 8.90
N GLU A 106 -10.18 17.90 9.30
CA GLU A 106 -8.97 18.22 10.05
C GLU A 106 -7.89 18.79 9.13
N PRO A 107 -7.23 19.90 9.54
CA PRO A 107 -6.26 20.58 8.70
C PRO A 107 -4.90 19.88 8.63
N ASN A 108 -4.60 18.98 9.55
CA ASN A 108 -3.34 18.24 9.60
C ASN A 108 -3.55 16.78 9.24
N PRO A 109 -2.58 16.14 8.57
CA PRO A 109 -2.64 14.72 8.27
C PRO A 109 -2.81 13.85 9.53
N TYR A 110 -3.61 12.82 9.41
CA TYR A 110 -3.78 11.75 10.39
C TYR A 110 -4.42 10.54 9.74
N ASP A 111 -4.28 9.40 10.39
CA ASP A 111 -4.93 8.15 9.98
C ASP A 111 -5.46 7.41 11.21
N ASP A 112 -6.76 7.41 11.39
CA ASP A 112 -7.45 6.74 12.51
C ASP A 112 -7.87 5.30 12.20
N ASN A 113 -7.61 4.83 10.98
CA ASN A 113 -7.81 3.44 10.54
C ASN A 113 -6.49 2.69 10.33
N GLY A 114 -5.51 3.34 9.71
CA GLY A 114 -4.19 2.81 9.40
C GLY A 114 -4.03 2.26 7.98
N HIS A 115 -5.12 2.05 7.22
CA HIS A 115 -5.06 1.49 5.87
C HIS A 115 -4.34 2.44 4.90
N GLY A 116 -4.67 3.73 4.92
CA GLY A 116 -4.02 4.73 4.06
C GLY A 116 -2.52 4.87 4.35
N THR A 117 -2.12 4.76 5.63
CA THR A 117 -0.70 4.75 6.02
C THR A 117 0.03 3.54 5.44
N MET A 118 -0.57 2.34 5.49
CA MET A 118 -0.02 1.14 4.84
C MET A 118 0.15 1.36 3.33
N MET A 119 -0.84 1.91 2.67
CA MET A 119 -0.80 2.19 1.22
C MET A 119 0.26 3.24 0.88
N ALA A 120 0.32 4.34 1.63
CA ALA A 120 1.37 5.34 1.46
C ALA A 120 2.77 4.73 1.63
N GLY A 121 2.96 3.85 2.63
CA GLY A 121 4.23 3.16 2.85
C GLY A 121 4.68 2.30 1.67
N ILE A 122 3.78 1.50 1.09
CA ILE A 122 4.11 0.71 -0.12
C ILE A 122 4.58 1.62 -1.27
N LEU A 123 4.05 2.84 -1.37
CA LEU A 123 4.42 3.76 -2.43
C LEU A 123 5.72 4.52 -2.13
N VAL A 124 5.82 5.12 -0.93
CA VAL A 124 6.82 6.18 -0.65
C VAL A 124 7.73 5.92 0.56
N ALA A 125 7.67 4.79 1.24
CA ALA A 125 8.58 4.51 2.35
C ALA A 125 10.06 4.62 1.91
N ASP A 126 10.89 5.27 2.73
CA ASP A 126 12.34 5.41 2.51
C ASP A 126 13.08 5.26 3.85
N GLY A 127 12.96 4.08 4.45
CA GLY A 127 13.53 3.77 5.77
C GLY A 127 13.91 2.31 5.90
N GLU A 128 13.28 1.62 6.82
CA GLU A 128 13.46 0.18 7.01
C GLU A 128 12.79 -0.63 5.87
N LEU A 129 11.63 -0.16 5.37
CA LEU A 129 11.02 -0.64 4.13
C LEU A 129 11.27 0.35 2.99
N THR A 130 11.21 -0.18 1.77
CA THR A 130 11.46 0.57 0.54
C THR A 130 10.18 0.68 -0.28
N GLY A 131 9.66 1.90 -0.43
CA GLY A 131 8.52 2.18 -1.30
C GLY A 131 8.86 2.08 -2.78
N VAL A 132 7.88 1.72 -3.57
CA VAL A 132 8.05 1.52 -5.03
C VAL A 132 8.47 2.80 -5.75
N SER A 133 8.00 3.98 -5.29
CA SER A 133 8.23 5.27 -5.94
C SER A 133 8.40 6.38 -4.89
N ARG A 134 9.56 6.37 -4.22
CA ARG A 134 9.86 7.14 -3.01
C ARG A 134 9.79 8.65 -3.17
N ASP A 135 10.11 9.18 -4.36
CA ASP A 135 10.26 10.61 -4.62
C ASP A 135 9.07 11.22 -5.39
N VAL A 136 7.89 10.56 -5.40
CA VAL A 136 6.68 11.15 -5.99
C VAL A 136 6.19 12.35 -5.18
N ASP A 137 5.54 13.29 -5.86
CA ASP A 137 4.77 14.36 -5.23
C ASP A 137 3.45 13.76 -4.72
N LEU A 138 3.37 13.48 -3.41
CA LEU A 138 2.26 12.75 -2.81
C LEU A 138 1.11 13.68 -2.40
N TYR A 139 -0.10 13.30 -2.78
CA TYR A 139 -1.36 13.93 -2.36
C TYR A 139 -2.22 12.89 -1.64
N ILE A 140 -2.77 13.24 -0.48
CA ILE A 140 -3.63 12.35 0.30
C ILE A 140 -5.00 12.97 0.47
N ALA A 141 -6.04 12.26 0.02
CA ALA A 141 -7.43 12.61 0.23
C ALA A 141 -8.08 11.59 1.17
N LYS A 142 -8.30 11.97 2.44
CA LYS A 142 -8.99 11.13 3.41
C LYS A 142 -10.49 11.10 3.09
N ALA A 143 -10.94 9.97 2.55
CA ALA A 143 -12.32 9.69 2.18
C ALA A 143 -12.94 8.54 2.98
N LEU A 144 -12.13 7.81 3.76
CA LEU A 144 -12.56 6.70 4.61
C LEU A 144 -12.43 7.06 6.08
N SER A 145 -13.44 6.65 6.87
CA SER A 145 -13.51 6.82 8.32
C SER A 145 -12.59 5.84 9.08
N GLU A 146 -12.58 5.95 10.41
CA GLU A 146 -11.90 5.00 11.32
C GLU A 146 -12.28 3.53 11.10
N ASN A 147 -13.47 3.28 10.55
CA ASN A 147 -13.97 1.93 10.26
C ASN A 147 -13.65 1.48 8.81
N GLY A 148 -12.85 2.25 8.06
CA GLY A 148 -12.50 1.96 6.68
C GLY A 148 -13.67 2.12 5.69
N THR A 149 -14.66 2.94 6.01
CA THR A 149 -15.86 3.16 5.18
C THR A 149 -15.99 4.62 4.76
N GLY A 150 -16.40 4.83 3.50
CA GLY A 150 -16.77 6.12 2.92
C GLY A 150 -18.05 5.99 2.12
N SER A 151 -18.79 7.09 1.96
CA SER A 151 -19.92 7.09 1.02
C SER A 151 -19.43 7.36 -0.41
N ASP A 152 -20.13 6.85 -1.43
CA ASP A 152 -19.80 7.07 -2.84
C ASP A 152 -19.63 8.55 -3.16
N THR A 153 -20.48 9.41 -2.58
CA THR A 153 -20.38 10.87 -2.76
C THR A 153 -19.08 11.44 -2.19
N VAL A 154 -18.64 10.97 -1.03
CA VAL A 154 -17.39 11.43 -0.40
C VAL A 154 -16.17 10.95 -1.20
N VAL A 155 -16.18 9.72 -1.65
CA VAL A 155 -15.11 9.17 -2.49
C VAL A 155 -15.03 9.91 -3.83
N ALA A 156 -16.18 10.17 -4.48
CA ALA A 156 -16.23 10.96 -5.71
C ALA A 156 -15.67 12.40 -5.51
N GLN A 157 -16.02 13.08 -4.42
CA GLN A 157 -15.47 14.39 -4.10
C GLN A 157 -13.95 14.35 -3.86
N ALA A 158 -13.45 13.28 -3.26
CA ALA A 158 -12.01 13.08 -3.08
C ALA A 158 -11.28 12.88 -4.42
N ILE A 159 -11.87 12.11 -5.35
CA ILE A 159 -11.34 11.95 -6.71
C ILE A 159 -11.36 13.29 -7.45
N GLU A 160 -12.47 14.04 -7.41
CA GLU A 160 -12.57 15.38 -7.99
C GLU A 160 -11.51 16.35 -7.42
N TRP A 161 -11.21 16.23 -6.13
CA TRP A 161 -10.13 17.03 -5.53
C TRP A 161 -8.76 16.65 -6.11
N CYS A 162 -8.46 15.35 -6.27
CA CYS A 162 -7.22 14.90 -6.91
C CYS A 162 -7.11 15.42 -8.34
N ILE A 163 -8.19 15.38 -9.14
CA ILE A 163 -8.25 15.95 -10.49
C ILE A 163 -7.89 17.46 -10.45
N ASN A 164 -8.46 18.20 -9.51
CA ASN A 164 -8.21 19.64 -9.34
C ASN A 164 -6.77 19.98 -8.89
N GLN A 165 -6.03 19.00 -8.31
CA GLN A 165 -4.59 19.15 -8.04
C GLN A 165 -3.76 18.91 -9.29
N ASN A 166 -4.33 18.47 -10.41
CA ASN A 166 -3.65 18.08 -11.65
C ASN A 166 -2.60 16.98 -11.43
N VAL A 167 -2.94 15.97 -10.63
CA VAL A 167 -2.06 14.82 -10.41
C VAL A 167 -1.95 13.95 -11.65
N ASN A 168 -0.90 13.16 -11.76
CA ASN A 168 -0.71 12.25 -12.90
C ASN A 168 -1.41 10.90 -12.68
N ILE A 169 -1.51 10.45 -11.42
CA ILE A 169 -2.05 9.14 -11.08
C ILE A 169 -2.95 9.26 -9.84
N ILE A 170 -4.10 8.58 -9.86
CA ILE A 170 -4.97 8.39 -8.69
C ILE A 170 -4.97 6.90 -8.31
N SER A 171 -4.64 6.59 -7.06
CA SER A 171 -4.66 5.25 -6.48
C SER A 171 -5.88 5.07 -5.60
N LEU A 172 -6.73 4.09 -5.94
CA LEU A 172 -7.98 3.77 -5.27
C LEU A 172 -7.89 2.36 -4.64
N SER A 173 -7.27 2.26 -3.49
CA SER A 173 -7.17 1.01 -2.70
C SER A 173 -8.46 0.73 -1.92
N LEU A 174 -9.60 0.92 -2.58
CA LEU A 174 -10.94 0.79 -2.03
C LEU A 174 -11.88 0.18 -3.08
N GLY A 175 -13.02 -0.31 -2.63
CA GLY A 175 -14.03 -0.84 -3.54
C GLY A 175 -15.29 -1.25 -2.79
N GLY A 176 -16.40 -1.24 -3.50
CA GLY A 176 -17.70 -1.65 -3.01
C GLY A 176 -18.43 -2.53 -4.01
N ALA A 177 -19.40 -3.31 -3.54
CA ALA A 177 -20.27 -4.09 -4.40
C ALA A 177 -21.12 -3.15 -5.28
N ALA A 178 -21.12 -3.39 -6.59
CA ALA A 178 -22.01 -2.68 -7.52
C ALA A 178 -23.47 -2.98 -7.17
N ASN A 179 -24.28 -1.96 -6.95
CA ASN A 179 -25.70 -2.12 -6.63
C ASN A 179 -26.59 -1.93 -7.86
N ALA A 180 -27.83 -2.44 -7.80
CA ALA A 180 -28.76 -2.37 -8.93
C ALA A 180 -29.19 -0.92 -9.32
N ALA A 181 -28.98 0.05 -8.44
CA ALA A 181 -29.28 1.45 -8.71
C ALA A 181 -28.17 2.13 -9.52
N SER A 182 -26.91 1.75 -9.33
CA SER A 182 -25.79 2.28 -10.11
C SER A 182 -25.89 1.93 -11.60
N ILE A 183 -26.46 0.75 -11.92
CA ILE A 183 -26.69 0.31 -13.31
C ILE A 183 -27.65 1.25 -14.08
N ILE A 184 -28.57 1.93 -13.36
CA ILE A 184 -29.63 2.75 -14.00
C ILE A 184 -29.29 4.24 -13.97
N PHE A 185 -28.62 4.71 -12.92
CA PHE A 185 -28.42 6.14 -12.65
C PHE A 185 -26.95 6.59 -12.70
N GLY A 186 -26.02 5.66 -12.95
CA GLY A 186 -24.59 5.87 -12.77
C GLY A 186 -24.21 5.90 -11.29
N ASP A 187 -22.99 5.52 -10.99
CA ASP A 187 -22.38 5.66 -9.67
C ASP A 187 -21.56 6.95 -9.62
N ALA A 188 -21.60 7.67 -8.53
CA ALA A 188 -20.85 8.92 -8.40
C ALA A 188 -19.34 8.68 -8.53
N VAL A 189 -18.85 7.55 -8.02
CA VAL A 189 -17.43 7.16 -8.10
C VAL A 189 -17.07 6.78 -9.54
N GLU A 190 -17.92 5.98 -10.23
CA GLU A 190 -17.69 5.61 -11.62
C GLU A 190 -17.62 6.84 -12.54
N ASN A 191 -18.51 7.81 -12.36
CA ASN A 191 -18.46 9.08 -13.11
C ASN A 191 -17.17 9.88 -12.80
N ALA A 192 -16.74 9.93 -11.53
CA ALA A 192 -15.55 10.68 -11.16
C ALA A 192 -14.25 10.05 -11.73
N VAL A 193 -14.18 8.73 -11.86
CA VAL A 193 -13.03 8.08 -12.51
C VAL A 193 -13.04 8.27 -14.02
N ASP A 194 -14.20 8.35 -14.66
CA ASP A 194 -14.31 8.72 -16.08
C ASP A 194 -13.91 10.20 -16.30
N ASP A 195 -14.28 11.11 -15.40
CA ASP A 195 -13.81 12.51 -15.43
C ASP A 195 -12.29 12.61 -15.27
N ALA A 196 -11.68 11.73 -14.44
CA ALA A 196 -10.22 11.65 -14.31
C ALA A 196 -9.56 11.15 -15.60
N TYR A 197 -10.12 10.12 -16.23
CA TYR A 197 -9.66 9.64 -17.53
C TYR A 197 -9.74 10.74 -18.61
N ASP A 198 -10.87 11.45 -18.70
CA ASP A 198 -11.04 12.58 -19.63
C ASP A 198 -10.04 13.71 -19.38
N ALA A 199 -9.56 13.85 -18.12
CA ALA A 199 -8.50 14.78 -17.76
C ALA A 199 -7.07 14.25 -18.08
N GLY A 200 -6.93 13.03 -18.59
CA GLY A 200 -5.64 12.40 -18.89
C GLY A 200 -4.92 11.84 -17.66
N ILE A 201 -5.64 11.55 -16.58
CA ILE A 201 -5.11 11.05 -15.32
C ILE A 201 -5.29 9.53 -15.27
N VAL A 202 -4.21 8.81 -14.94
CA VAL A 202 -4.27 7.35 -14.73
C VAL A 202 -5.02 7.05 -13.44
N VAL A 203 -6.03 6.18 -13.50
CA VAL A 203 -6.72 5.65 -12.31
C VAL A 203 -6.42 4.17 -12.15
N VAL A 204 -5.88 3.80 -11.00
CA VAL A 204 -5.59 2.41 -10.62
C VAL A 204 -6.47 2.03 -9.44
N ALA A 205 -7.21 0.92 -9.55
CA ALA A 205 -8.15 0.50 -8.51
C ALA A 205 -8.02 -0.99 -8.16
N ALA A 206 -8.38 -1.32 -6.92
CA ALA A 206 -8.38 -2.68 -6.40
C ALA A 206 -9.49 -3.52 -7.04
N ALA A 207 -9.18 -4.78 -7.35
CA ALA A 207 -10.19 -5.74 -7.84
C ALA A 207 -11.23 -6.13 -6.78
N GLY A 208 -10.90 -5.97 -5.50
CA GLY A 208 -11.73 -6.42 -4.39
C GLY A 208 -11.18 -7.68 -3.71
N ASN A 209 -11.71 -7.98 -2.54
CA ASN A 209 -11.20 -9.03 -1.64
C ASN A 209 -12.25 -10.13 -1.36
N ASP A 210 -13.20 -10.34 -2.26
CA ASP A 210 -14.30 -11.30 -2.07
C ASP A 210 -13.92 -12.73 -2.45
N GLY A 211 -12.85 -12.90 -3.21
CA GLY A 211 -12.27 -14.19 -3.55
C GLY A 211 -13.28 -15.15 -4.19
N GLN A 212 -13.33 -16.39 -3.70
CA GLN A 212 -14.23 -17.44 -4.17
C GLN A 212 -15.70 -17.23 -3.77
N ASN A 213 -15.98 -16.33 -2.84
CA ASN A 213 -17.33 -15.94 -2.44
C ASN A 213 -17.82 -14.70 -3.21
N ASP A 214 -17.13 -14.41 -4.28
CA ASP A 214 -17.35 -13.32 -5.19
C ASP A 214 -18.83 -13.18 -5.58
N ASP A 215 -19.32 -11.95 -5.61
CA ASP A 215 -20.65 -11.58 -6.10
C ASP A 215 -20.74 -11.54 -7.63
N GLY A 216 -19.64 -11.84 -8.34
CA GLY A 216 -19.60 -12.13 -9.77
C GLY A 216 -18.87 -11.12 -10.64
N ASP A 217 -18.16 -10.14 -10.08
CA ASP A 217 -17.24 -9.27 -10.80
C ASP A 217 -16.21 -8.63 -9.85
N VAL A 218 -15.23 -7.92 -10.40
CA VAL A 218 -14.36 -7.06 -9.59
C VAL A 218 -15.17 -5.94 -8.93
N ALA A 219 -14.68 -5.42 -7.82
CA ALA A 219 -15.32 -4.32 -7.10
C ALA A 219 -15.31 -3.01 -7.91
N SER A 220 -16.37 -2.19 -7.81
CA SER A 220 -16.37 -0.82 -8.32
C SER A 220 -15.41 0.05 -7.49
N PRO A 221 -14.59 0.97 -8.14
CA PRO A 221 -14.63 1.35 -9.55
C PRO A 221 -13.74 0.51 -10.49
N GLY A 222 -13.10 -0.56 -10.02
CA GLY A 222 -12.32 -1.48 -10.87
C GLY A 222 -13.11 -2.08 -12.03
N THR A 223 -14.45 -2.07 -11.94
CA THR A 223 -15.38 -2.46 -13.02
C THR A 223 -15.37 -1.55 -14.23
N VAL A 224 -14.95 -0.28 -14.09
CA VAL A 224 -15.00 0.75 -15.14
C VAL A 224 -13.92 0.49 -16.20
N ASP A 225 -14.28 0.61 -17.48
CA ASP A 225 -13.36 0.28 -18.57
C ASP A 225 -12.15 1.22 -18.63
N THR A 226 -12.29 2.49 -18.21
CA THR A 226 -11.22 3.49 -18.18
C THR A 226 -10.21 3.29 -17.04
N VAL A 227 -10.52 2.45 -16.04
CA VAL A 227 -9.70 2.20 -14.84
C VAL A 227 -8.78 0.99 -15.05
N ILE A 228 -7.59 1.01 -14.51
CA ILE A 228 -6.69 -0.16 -14.39
C ILE A 228 -7.06 -0.91 -13.11
N CYS A 229 -7.65 -2.08 -13.25
CA CYS A 229 -8.08 -2.93 -12.13
C CYS A 229 -6.99 -3.96 -11.78
N VAL A 230 -6.64 -4.07 -10.51
CA VAL A 230 -5.51 -4.87 -10.05
C VAL A 230 -5.95 -5.97 -9.08
N GLY A 231 -5.67 -7.23 -9.44
CA GLY A 231 -5.79 -8.40 -8.58
C GLY A 231 -4.51 -8.67 -7.78
N GLY A 232 -4.59 -9.56 -6.79
CA GLY A 232 -3.50 -9.86 -5.86
C GLY A 232 -2.86 -11.23 -6.07
N VAL A 233 -1.52 -11.31 -5.90
CA VAL A 233 -0.74 -12.57 -5.86
C VAL A 233 0.09 -12.68 -4.59
N ASP A 234 0.46 -13.94 -4.23
CA ASP A 234 1.44 -14.23 -3.19
C ASP A 234 2.90 -14.01 -3.67
N SER A 235 3.86 -14.19 -2.78
CA SER A 235 5.29 -14.01 -3.09
C SER A 235 5.89 -15.06 -4.04
N ASP A 236 5.16 -16.11 -4.38
CA ASP A 236 5.52 -17.09 -5.41
C ASP A 236 4.86 -16.77 -6.77
N GLY A 237 4.03 -15.73 -6.84
CA GLY A 237 3.29 -15.30 -8.02
C GLY A 237 2.02 -16.13 -8.29
N ASN A 238 1.55 -16.91 -7.29
CA ASN A 238 0.25 -17.56 -7.39
C ASN A 238 -0.85 -16.56 -7.03
N ILE A 239 -2.04 -16.74 -7.63
CA ILE A 239 -3.18 -15.91 -7.29
C ILE A 239 -3.52 -16.01 -5.80
N TRP A 240 -3.70 -14.86 -5.15
CA TRP A 240 -4.22 -14.81 -3.79
C TRP A 240 -5.69 -15.23 -3.75
N GLU A 241 -6.06 -16.17 -2.87
CA GLU A 241 -7.42 -16.69 -2.77
C GLU A 241 -8.48 -15.63 -2.45
N GLY A 242 -8.07 -14.51 -1.83
CA GLY A 242 -8.93 -13.38 -1.53
C GLY A 242 -9.18 -12.44 -2.71
N SER A 243 -8.39 -12.50 -3.78
CA SER A 243 -8.56 -11.62 -4.95
C SER A 243 -9.87 -11.88 -5.67
N SER A 244 -10.65 -10.83 -5.96
CA SER A 244 -11.92 -10.96 -6.69
C SER A 244 -11.72 -11.36 -8.15
N ILE A 245 -12.77 -11.93 -8.77
CA ILE A 245 -12.76 -12.51 -10.11
C ILE A 245 -13.63 -11.67 -11.05
N GLY A 246 -13.11 -11.29 -12.21
CA GLY A 246 -13.79 -10.44 -13.18
C GLY A 246 -14.69 -11.18 -14.18
N ASP A 247 -15.54 -12.10 -13.74
CA ASP A 247 -16.34 -12.95 -14.61
C ASP A 247 -17.83 -12.60 -14.70
N ASN A 248 -18.28 -11.64 -13.90
CA ASN A 248 -19.68 -11.20 -13.76
C ASN A 248 -20.67 -12.30 -13.29
N ASN A 249 -20.18 -13.37 -12.68
CA ASN A 249 -21.05 -14.37 -12.07
C ASN A 249 -21.72 -13.78 -10.82
N GLY A 250 -23.01 -13.88 -10.70
CA GLY A 250 -23.78 -13.40 -9.53
C GLY A 250 -24.39 -12.01 -9.66
N ARG A 251 -24.08 -11.22 -10.68
CA ARG A 251 -24.79 -9.97 -10.95
C ARG A 251 -26.24 -10.24 -11.32
N ILE A 252 -27.18 -9.48 -10.71
CA ILE A 252 -28.65 -9.59 -10.96
C ILE A 252 -29.00 -9.33 -12.42
N LEU A 253 -28.21 -8.50 -13.13
CA LEU A 253 -28.31 -8.24 -14.55
C LEU A 253 -26.88 -8.32 -15.12
N PRO A 254 -26.51 -9.45 -15.72
CA PRO A 254 -25.19 -9.58 -16.35
C PRO A 254 -25.16 -8.80 -17.67
N LEU A 255 -25.14 -7.45 -17.58
CA LEU A 255 -25.00 -6.59 -18.77
C LEU A 255 -23.71 -6.93 -19.55
N PRO A 256 -22.57 -7.29 -18.93
CA PRO A 256 -21.39 -7.72 -19.65
C PRO A 256 -21.52 -9.06 -20.38
N VAL A 257 -22.48 -9.93 -20.02
CA VAL A 257 -22.79 -11.11 -20.87
C VAL A 257 -23.40 -10.67 -22.19
N LEU A 258 -24.10 -9.53 -22.21
CA LEU A 258 -24.69 -8.95 -23.44
C LEU A 258 -23.72 -8.01 -24.16
N LEU A 259 -22.80 -7.39 -23.41
CA LEU A 259 -21.75 -6.47 -23.88
C LEU A 259 -20.44 -6.86 -23.19
N PRO A 260 -19.77 -7.94 -23.62
CA PRO A 260 -18.52 -8.37 -23.00
C PRO A 260 -17.47 -7.28 -23.14
N ARG A 261 -16.66 -7.09 -22.08
CA ARG A 261 -15.44 -6.27 -22.17
C ARG A 261 -14.53 -6.88 -23.23
N ASN A 262 -13.90 -6.03 -24.02
CA ASN A 262 -12.92 -6.43 -25.02
C ASN A 262 -11.50 -6.22 -24.49
N ASP A 263 -10.51 -6.84 -25.11
CA ASP A 263 -9.10 -6.53 -24.83
C ASP A 263 -8.82 -5.07 -25.27
N PRO A 264 -8.08 -4.28 -24.47
CA PRO A 264 -7.39 -4.60 -23.23
C PRO A 264 -8.20 -4.36 -21.94
N ASP A 265 -9.50 -4.04 -21.99
CA ASP A 265 -10.33 -3.58 -20.85
C ASP A 265 -10.95 -4.73 -20.03
N ARG A 266 -10.52 -5.98 -20.25
CA ARG A 266 -10.99 -7.13 -19.47
C ARG A 266 -10.42 -7.08 -18.05
N LYS A 267 -11.25 -7.46 -17.04
CA LYS A 267 -10.95 -7.33 -15.61
C LYS A 267 -10.59 -8.65 -14.93
N PRO A 268 -9.67 -8.57 -13.91
CA PRO A 268 -8.74 -7.48 -13.70
C PRO A 268 -7.77 -7.38 -14.89
N GLU A 269 -7.17 -6.21 -15.16
CA GLU A 269 -6.17 -6.11 -16.22
C GLU A 269 -4.88 -6.83 -15.84
N VAL A 270 -4.46 -6.72 -14.58
CA VAL A 270 -3.14 -7.16 -14.14
C VAL A 270 -3.20 -7.66 -12.70
N VAL A 271 -2.25 -8.50 -12.29
CA VAL A 271 -2.03 -8.83 -10.87
C VAL A 271 -0.68 -8.30 -10.39
N ALA A 272 -0.61 -8.01 -9.09
CA ALA A 272 0.60 -7.53 -8.42
C ALA A 272 0.67 -8.10 -6.98
N PRO A 273 1.75 -7.88 -6.21
CA PRO A 273 1.87 -8.34 -4.82
C PRO A 273 0.65 -7.94 -3.97
N GLY A 274 -0.04 -8.92 -3.39
CA GLY A 274 -1.30 -8.69 -2.68
C GLY A 274 -1.54 -9.61 -1.49
N ASP A 275 -0.64 -10.57 -1.20
CA ASP A 275 -0.76 -11.47 -0.06
C ASP A 275 0.51 -11.45 0.80
N ASP A 276 0.35 -11.19 2.10
CA ASP A 276 1.46 -11.02 3.05
C ASP A 276 2.48 -9.96 2.58
N VAL A 277 1.98 -8.83 2.08
CA VAL A 277 2.79 -7.69 1.61
C VAL A 277 3.35 -6.91 2.80
N PRO A 278 4.68 -6.63 2.84
CA PRO A 278 5.29 -5.76 3.83
C PRO A 278 4.70 -4.36 3.84
N VAL A 279 4.32 -3.89 5.01
CA VAL A 279 3.71 -2.57 5.21
C VAL A 279 4.26 -1.89 6.46
N ILE A 280 4.32 -0.56 6.42
CA ILE A 280 4.38 0.25 7.63
C ILE A 280 2.99 0.32 8.26
N MET A 281 2.92 0.45 9.56
CA MET A 281 1.67 0.49 10.30
C MET A 281 1.68 1.68 11.26
N VAL A 282 0.51 2.25 11.54
CA VAL A 282 0.37 3.32 12.54
C VAL A 282 1.01 2.94 13.87
N GLY A 283 1.61 3.92 14.57
CA GLY A 283 2.32 3.72 15.83
C GLY A 283 3.73 3.17 15.65
N ASP A 284 4.45 3.63 14.64
CA ASP A 284 5.86 3.32 14.38
C ASP A 284 6.15 1.82 14.33
N SER A 285 5.35 1.05 13.60
CA SER A 285 5.47 -0.40 13.53
C SER A 285 5.40 -0.91 12.09
N TRP A 286 5.79 -2.17 11.89
CA TRP A 286 5.85 -2.84 10.60
C TRP A 286 5.13 -4.18 10.67
N GLY A 287 4.57 -4.62 9.56
CA GLY A 287 3.85 -5.88 9.51
C GLY A 287 3.65 -6.39 8.09
N LEU A 288 2.75 -7.36 7.97
CA LEU A 288 2.29 -7.89 6.70
C LEU A 288 0.80 -7.63 6.54
N SER A 289 0.37 -7.31 5.34
CA SER A 289 -1.03 -7.07 4.99
C SER A 289 -1.40 -7.80 3.71
N SER A 290 -2.63 -8.34 3.66
CA SER A 290 -3.16 -8.99 2.45
C SER A 290 -4.37 -8.24 1.94
N GLY A 291 -4.37 -7.92 0.64
CA GLY A 291 -5.45 -7.22 -0.05
C GLY A 291 -5.04 -6.77 -1.44
N THR A 292 -6.00 -6.72 -2.35
CA THR A 292 -5.80 -6.11 -3.67
C THR A 292 -5.49 -4.62 -3.59
N SER A 293 -5.72 -4.01 -2.42
CA SER A 293 -5.27 -2.66 -2.06
C SER A 293 -3.75 -2.49 -2.20
N ALA A 294 -2.97 -3.41 -1.63
CA ALA A 294 -1.51 -3.41 -1.76
C ALA A 294 -1.08 -3.58 -3.22
N ALA A 295 -1.70 -4.52 -3.94
CA ALA A 295 -1.44 -4.74 -5.36
C ALA A 295 -1.67 -3.50 -6.23
N THR A 296 -2.73 -2.73 -5.92
CA THR A 296 -3.04 -1.45 -6.56
C THR A 296 -1.89 -0.46 -6.45
N VAL A 297 -1.29 -0.36 -5.26
CA VAL A 297 -0.19 0.58 -5.02
C VAL A 297 1.10 0.15 -5.75
N TYR A 298 1.37 -1.15 -5.87
CA TYR A 298 2.50 -1.63 -6.69
C TYR A 298 2.35 -1.20 -8.16
N VAL A 299 1.15 -1.33 -8.74
CA VAL A 299 0.90 -0.88 -10.11
C VAL A 299 0.95 0.65 -10.21
N THR A 300 0.39 1.37 -9.24
CA THR A 300 0.51 2.84 -9.13
C THR A 300 1.97 3.28 -9.18
N GLY A 301 2.82 2.65 -8.36
CA GLY A 301 4.25 2.93 -8.34
C GLY A 301 4.96 2.59 -9.65
N ALA A 302 4.64 1.44 -10.26
CA ALA A 302 5.22 1.07 -11.56
C ALA A 302 4.91 2.09 -12.66
N VAL A 303 3.69 2.63 -12.68
CA VAL A 303 3.30 3.70 -13.62
C VAL A 303 4.05 5.01 -13.29
N ALA A 304 4.26 5.32 -12.01
CA ALA A 304 5.04 6.49 -11.64
C ALA A 304 6.51 6.38 -12.08
N LEU A 305 7.14 5.19 -11.93
CA LEU A 305 8.49 4.96 -12.47
C LEU A 305 8.54 5.08 -14.00
N MET A 306 7.52 4.58 -14.69
CA MET A 306 7.39 4.72 -16.15
C MET A 306 7.32 6.20 -16.57
N PHE A 307 6.55 7.02 -15.88
CA PHE A 307 6.44 8.45 -16.14
C PHE A 307 7.74 9.20 -15.84
N GLU A 308 8.48 8.85 -14.77
CA GLU A 308 9.81 9.41 -14.54
C GLU A 308 10.76 9.08 -15.68
N ASN A 309 10.74 7.83 -16.16
CA ASN A 309 11.59 7.39 -17.29
C ASN A 309 11.27 8.13 -18.59
N ASN A 310 9.99 8.39 -18.86
CA ASN A 310 9.54 9.11 -20.04
C ASN A 310 8.50 10.19 -19.69
N PRO A 311 8.93 11.39 -19.24
CA PRO A 311 8.01 12.44 -18.80
C PRO A 311 7.02 12.96 -19.86
N ASN A 312 7.32 12.74 -21.16
CA ASN A 312 6.40 13.18 -22.22
C ASN A 312 5.06 12.41 -22.20
N LEU A 313 5.02 11.25 -21.57
CA LEU A 313 3.80 10.45 -21.43
C LEU A 313 2.75 11.15 -20.58
N MET A 314 3.14 11.95 -19.59
CA MET A 314 2.22 12.69 -18.73
C MET A 314 1.34 13.70 -19.48
N ASP A 315 1.77 14.15 -20.66
CA ASP A 315 1.01 15.06 -21.53
C ASP A 315 0.22 14.33 -22.64
N GLY A 316 0.21 12.99 -22.64
CA GLY A 316 -0.34 12.16 -23.71
C GLY A 316 -1.87 12.08 -23.75
N GLY A 317 -2.56 12.53 -22.68
CA GLY A 317 -4.02 12.50 -22.59
C GLY A 317 -4.60 11.08 -22.68
N THR A 318 -5.82 10.93 -23.14
CA THR A 318 -6.52 9.63 -23.21
C THR A 318 -5.83 8.62 -24.13
N ASP A 319 -5.21 9.06 -25.22
CA ASP A 319 -4.49 8.16 -26.14
C ASP A 319 -3.33 7.43 -25.39
N MET A 320 -2.63 8.13 -24.49
CA MET A 320 -1.60 7.50 -23.66
C MET A 320 -2.18 6.53 -22.63
N LEU A 321 -3.35 6.82 -22.06
CA LEU A 321 -4.03 5.92 -21.12
C LEU A 321 -4.43 4.60 -21.80
N ASP A 322 -4.90 4.68 -23.05
CA ASP A 322 -5.21 3.49 -23.85
C ASP A 322 -3.94 2.70 -24.19
N ASP A 323 -2.87 3.39 -24.62
CA ASP A 323 -1.56 2.77 -24.86
C ASP A 323 -1.00 2.09 -23.59
N LEU A 324 -1.18 2.71 -22.41
CA LEU A 324 -0.73 2.14 -21.11
C LEU A 324 -1.40 0.78 -20.83
N LYS A 325 -2.70 0.65 -21.11
CA LYS A 325 -3.40 -0.64 -20.95
C LYS A 325 -2.84 -1.69 -21.89
N ASP A 326 -2.56 -1.32 -23.14
CA ASP A 326 -1.92 -2.21 -24.10
C ASP A 326 -0.49 -2.61 -23.68
N TRP A 327 0.29 -1.69 -23.12
CA TRP A 327 1.62 -2.01 -22.56
C TRP A 327 1.50 -2.96 -21.37
N ILE A 328 0.59 -2.71 -20.42
CA ILE A 328 0.33 -3.62 -19.30
C ILE A 328 -0.06 -5.00 -19.82
N ALA A 329 -0.99 -5.08 -20.77
CA ALA A 329 -1.44 -6.35 -21.32
C ALA A 329 -0.33 -7.13 -22.05
N SER A 330 0.56 -6.43 -22.75
CA SER A 330 1.62 -7.06 -23.54
C SER A 330 2.88 -7.41 -22.76
N THR A 331 3.16 -6.74 -21.63
CA THR A 331 4.39 -6.88 -20.85
C THR A 331 4.22 -7.70 -19.57
N SER A 332 2.99 -7.89 -19.11
CA SER A 332 2.72 -8.67 -17.90
C SER A 332 3.06 -10.15 -18.10
N LYS A 333 3.66 -10.76 -17.07
CA LYS A 333 4.10 -12.16 -17.10
C LYS A 333 2.92 -13.09 -16.87
N MET A 334 2.50 -13.77 -17.91
CA MET A 334 1.47 -14.81 -17.85
C MET A 334 1.87 -15.97 -16.94
N LYS A 335 0.91 -16.55 -16.22
CA LYS A 335 1.13 -17.79 -15.48
C LYS A 335 1.31 -18.97 -16.42
N ASN A 336 1.90 -20.06 -15.92
CA ASN A 336 2.10 -21.27 -16.71
C ASN A 336 0.79 -21.81 -17.32
N GLY A 337 0.76 -21.94 -18.65
CA GLY A 337 -0.40 -22.43 -19.40
C GLY A 337 -1.47 -21.39 -19.72
N GLN A 338 -1.28 -20.13 -19.35
CA GLN A 338 -2.11 -19.01 -19.77
C GLN A 338 -1.74 -18.65 -21.22
N GLU A 339 -2.74 -18.45 -22.09
CA GLU A 339 -2.55 -18.09 -23.50
C GLU A 339 -3.19 -16.73 -23.86
N SER A 340 -4.05 -16.20 -22.98
CA SER A 340 -4.76 -14.94 -23.14
C SER A 340 -5.15 -14.42 -21.77
N HIS A 341 -5.94 -13.34 -21.71
CA HIS A 341 -6.50 -12.83 -20.46
C HIS A 341 -7.21 -13.94 -19.65
N ASP A 342 -6.98 -13.96 -18.35
CA ASP A 342 -7.62 -14.83 -17.36
C ASP A 342 -8.46 -13.98 -16.41
N ASN A 343 -9.70 -14.32 -16.14
CA ASN A 343 -10.61 -13.51 -15.33
C ASN A 343 -10.17 -13.32 -13.86
N HIS A 344 -9.16 -14.07 -13.38
CA HIS A 344 -8.64 -13.95 -12.04
C HIS A 344 -7.18 -13.42 -12.04
N TYR A 345 -6.38 -13.78 -13.05
CA TYR A 345 -4.97 -13.43 -13.16
C TYR A 345 -4.70 -12.26 -14.14
N GLY A 346 -5.74 -11.72 -14.76
CA GLY A 346 -5.61 -10.64 -15.75
C GLY A 346 -4.79 -11.07 -16.97
N TYR A 347 -4.05 -10.12 -17.54
CA TYR A 347 -3.07 -10.40 -18.59
C TYR A 347 -1.78 -11.01 -18.04
N GLY A 348 -1.58 -10.94 -16.71
CA GLY A 348 -0.42 -11.52 -16.04
C GLY A 348 0.04 -10.70 -14.82
N LEU A 349 1.16 -11.10 -14.26
CA LEU A 349 1.84 -10.41 -13.17
C LEU A 349 2.64 -9.23 -13.73
N ILE A 350 2.45 -8.06 -13.16
CA ILE A 350 3.18 -6.83 -13.53
C ILE A 350 4.71 -7.05 -13.51
N GLN A 351 5.40 -6.54 -14.52
CA GLN A 351 6.86 -6.57 -14.62
C GLN A 351 7.36 -5.16 -14.89
N PHE A 352 8.01 -4.54 -13.92
CA PHE A 352 8.34 -3.11 -13.96
C PHE A 352 9.28 -2.76 -15.10
N ASP A 353 10.40 -3.48 -15.23
CA ASP A 353 11.37 -3.24 -16.30
C ASP A 353 10.72 -3.40 -17.69
N ALA A 354 9.93 -4.45 -17.89
CA ALA A 354 9.26 -4.69 -19.17
C ALA A 354 8.24 -3.58 -19.51
N LEU A 355 7.46 -3.10 -18.53
CA LEU A 355 6.51 -1.99 -18.71
C LEU A 355 7.25 -0.69 -19.10
N ILE A 356 8.30 -0.34 -18.36
CA ILE A 356 9.08 0.87 -18.60
C ILE A 356 9.74 0.83 -19.98
N GLN A 357 10.29 -0.31 -20.38
CA GLN A 357 10.89 -0.48 -21.71
C GLN A 357 9.88 -0.40 -22.86
N ALA A 358 8.64 -0.88 -22.67
CA ALA A 358 7.59 -0.82 -23.68
C ALA A 358 7.09 0.62 -23.92
N ALA A 359 7.13 1.44 -22.89
CA ALA A 359 6.70 2.84 -22.93
C ALA A 359 7.78 3.82 -23.43
N GLY A 360 9.01 3.34 -23.71
CA GLY A 360 10.14 4.12 -24.30
C GLY A 360 10.99 4.77 -23.26
#